data_8298d0324eb0189c884136e524e28529
#
_entry.id   8298d0324eb0189c884136e524e28529
#
_cell.length_a   1.000
_cell.length_b   1.000
_cell.length_c   1.000
_cell.angle_alpha   90.00
_cell.angle_beta   90.00
_cell.angle_gamma   90.00
#
_symmetry.space_group_name_H-M   'P 1'
#
loop_
_entity.id
_entity.type
_entity.pdbx_description
1 polymer ?
#
loop_
_entity_poly.entity_id
_entity_poly.type
_entity_poly.pdbx_seq_one_letter_code
_entity_poly.pdbx_strand_id
1 'polypeptide(L)'
;MARKPVGWRTAAALLGLLLALSFPAGAAARAPYATLTQGPEGMLVGTQTAYVPDGMIRLDGMLNRPEDIFYDERTGRLYIADAGNARIAVYGEAGEPDWIGEGVLANPLGVYVAGDGRLYVADYGLQEIVVFDESGAVAKRFGRPEAPVYGRNNPFVPKKVAVDRRGNVYVVSEGSVNGVVHFNNDGEFLGFVGANPTELSLKMIVQRLIFTEEQMSRLFRSTPPSPTSLVLDRQGLLYTVTHGLADIRKLNLVGDDILPSGAWVSRSLIDIDVDAEGNIFTLDEEGLIAVYDSFGSLLFLFAGRDSLYERAGFIGSPSAIDVADSGEVIYAADRDRGVIHRYRITPFAARVFEGVALYRQGLYVESMDVWKDILKMNSNFILSYKALAKAYFKLNRSGEALESFRLAEDREGYSDAFWKIRNDWMQRHIDKIMYGAAALFVLLAVLRRLDRRYGIYGPLRRARARIAAVPLVKELLFMFHFLKAPIDAVQELKENRRATVRSATILVVWLLALQVILAYAKGYLFRSFDPNSADLPPLLLGAAVPLAFLVVMNYMVSTISDGEG
;
A
#
# COMPACT_ATOMS: atom_id res chain seq x y z
N MET A 1 13.92 82.44 16.79
CA MET A 1 13.81 81.32 15.78
C MET A 1 13.16 80.13 16.45
N ALA A 2 11.85 79.95 16.23
CA ALA A 2 11.06 78.92 16.88
C ALA A 2 11.08 77.65 15.96
N ARG A 3 11.57 76.51 16.49
CA ARG A 3 11.44 75.22 15.83
C ARG A 3 10.00 74.66 15.94
N LYS A 4 9.31 74.53 14.85
CA LYS A 4 8.00 73.86 14.78
C LYS A 4 8.17 72.35 15.10
N PRO A 5 7.28 71.78 15.96
CA PRO A 5 7.32 70.32 16.20
C PRO A 5 6.83 69.60 14.96
N VAL A 6 7.65 68.64 14.44
CA VAL A 6 7.31 67.70 13.39
C VAL A 6 6.21 66.79 13.93
N GLY A 7 5.08 66.77 13.20
CA GLY A 7 3.83 66.37 13.74
C GLY A 7 3.64 64.89 14.02
N TRP A 8 2.99 64.63 15.10
CA TRP A 8 2.43 63.34 15.50
C TRP A 8 1.65 62.58 14.38
N ARG A 9 1.16 63.32 13.39
CA ARG A 9 0.45 62.78 12.24
C ARG A 9 1.35 61.96 11.28
N THR A 10 2.62 62.34 11.15
CA THR A 10 3.60 61.59 10.33
C THR A 10 4.11 60.35 11.05
N ALA A 11 4.26 60.40 12.36
CA ALA A 11 4.63 59.25 13.18
C ALA A 11 3.51 58.20 13.26
N ALA A 12 2.24 58.65 13.39
CA ALA A 12 1.08 57.76 13.37
C ALA A 12 0.84 57.12 12.00
N ALA A 13 1.11 57.83 10.88
CA ALA A 13 1.01 57.29 9.53
C ALA A 13 2.12 56.28 9.24
N LEU A 14 3.35 56.50 9.74
CA LEU A 14 4.45 55.52 9.61
C LEU A 14 4.23 54.28 10.48
N LEU A 15 3.65 54.43 11.67
CA LEU A 15 3.30 53.30 12.54
C LEU A 15 2.13 52.49 11.96
N GLY A 16 1.15 53.15 11.35
CA GLY A 16 0.06 52.51 10.61
C GLY A 16 0.56 51.75 9.38
N LEU A 17 1.53 52.30 8.64
CA LEU A 17 2.14 51.64 7.48
C LEU A 17 3.03 50.45 7.89
N LEU A 18 3.76 50.57 9.01
CA LEU A 18 4.54 49.45 9.59
C LEU A 18 3.66 48.36 10.18
N LEU A 19 2.51 48.68 10.76
CA LEU A 19 1.52 47.69 11.20
C LEU A 19 0.80 47.01 10.02
N ALA A 20 0.54 47.74 8.92
CA ALA A 20 -0.04 47.16 7.70
C ALA A 20 0.95 46.24 6.94
N LEU A 21 2.27 46.49 7.08
CA LEU A 21 3.32 45.64 6.49
C LEU A 21 3.69 44.42 7.36
N SER A 22 3.21 44.37 8.61
CA SER A 22 3.47 43.26 9.54
C SER A 22 2.36 42.20 9.59
N PHE A 23 1.27 42.38 8.84
CA PHE A 23 0.37 41.23 8.55
C PHE A 23 0.90 40.51 7.31
N PRO A 24 1.43 39.30 7.46
CA PRO A 24 1.70 38.50 6.28
C PRO A 24 0.36 38.28 5.57
N ALA A 25 0.22 38.81 4.37
CA ALA A 25 -0.89 38.48 3.49
C ALA A 25 -0.89 36.96 3.30
N GLY A 26 -1.94 36.28 3.80
CA GLY A 26 -2.09 34.84 3.66
C GLY A 26 -1.27 34.05 4.68
N ALA A 27 -1.66 34.07 5.95
CA ALA A 27 -1.43 32.89 6.78
C ALA A 27 -2.22 31.76 6.12
N ALA A 28 -1.53 30.95 5.31
CA ALA A 28 -2.10 29.70 4.82
C ALA A 28 -2.67 28.97 6.03
N ALA A 29 -3.97 28.68 6.02
CA ALA A 29 -4.64 28.00 7.12
C ALA A 29 -3.85 26.73 7.42
N ARG A 30 -3.16 26.69 8.56
CA ARG A 30 -2.39 25.52 8.96
C ARG A 30 -3.38 24.45 9.40
N ALA A 31 -3.31 23.29 8.79
CA ALA A 31 -4.07 22.15 9.27
C ALA A 31 -3.67 21.85 10.73
N PRO A 32 -4.61 21.46 11.60
CA PRO A 32 -4.34 21.13 12.99
C PRO A 32 -3.67 19.75 13.16
N TYR A 33 -3.45 19.03 12.08
CA TYR A 33 -2.86 17.71 12.01
C TYR A 33 -1.61 17.68 11.11
N ALA A 34 -0.80 16.64 11.25
CA ALA A 34 0.30 16.35 10.34
C ALA A 34 -0.22 15.57 9.12
N THR A 35 0.37 15.84 7.96
CA THR A 35 0.19 14.99 6.77
C THR A 35 1.41 14.09 6.63
N LEU A 36 1.17 12.80 6.43
CA LEU A 36 2.16 11.78 6.21
C LEU A 36 2.06 11.25 4.78
N THR A 37 3.17 10.70 4.29
CA THR A 37 3.23 9.96 3.02
C THR A 37 4.12 8.74 3.18
N GLN A 38 4.15 7.86 2.20
CA GLN A 38 5.07 6.73 2.20
C GLN A 38 6.48 7.21 1.90
N GLY A 39 7.38 6.97 2.85
CA GLY A 39 8.81 7.21 2.74
C GLY A 39 9.59 5.92 2.49
N PRO A 40 10.95 6.00 2.58
CA PRO A 40 11.83 4.85 2.41
C PRO A 40 11.47 3.69 3.34
N GLU A 41 11.68 2.46 2.85
CA GLU A 41 11.40 1.20 3.56
C GLU A 41 9.91 1.05 3.98
N GLY A 42 9.00 1.75 3.29
CA GLY A 42 7.57 1.73 3.60
C GLY A 42 7.18 2.48 4.88
N MET A 43 8.11 3.20 5.51
CA MET A 43 7.82 4.00 6.70
C MET A 43 6.98 5.23 6.35
N LEU A 44 6.12 5.65 7.28
CA LEU A 44 5.39 6.91 7.13
C LEU A 44 6.29 8.08 7.52
N VAL A 45 6.41 9.05 6.62
CA VAL A 45 7.21 10.28 6.81
C VAL A 45 6.34 11.51 6.66
N GLY A 46 6.70 12.58 7.38
CA GLY A 46 6.01 13.85 7.27
C GLY A 46 6.15 14.48 5.88
N THR A 47 5.06 15.10 5.41
CA THR A 47 5.04 15.88 4.17
C THR A 47 4.30 17.20 4.38
N GLN A 48 4.25 18.06 3.36
CA GLN A 48 3.44 19.26 3.37
C GLN A 48 1.97 18.88 3.52
N THR A 49 1.19 19.78 4.12
CA THR A 49 -0.25 19.61 4.28
C THR A 49 -0.90 19.37 2.93
N ALA A 50 -1.61 18.23 2.79
CA ALA A 50 -2.31 17.89 1.56
C ALA A 50 -3.69 18.53 1.48
N TYR A 51 -4.42 18.50 2.58
CA TYR A 51 -5.75 19.10 2.71
C TYR A 51 -5.80 19.97 3.95
N VAL A 52 -6.61 21.01 3.89
CA VAL A 52 -6.91 21.89 5.04
C VAL A 52 -8.39 21.82 5.37
N PRO A 53 -8.78 21.88 6.66
CA PRO A 53 -10.17 22.00 7.01
C PRO A 53 -10.77 23.27 6.41
N ASP A 54 -11.88 23.14 5.69
CA ASP A 54 -12.60 24.23 5.03
C ASP A 54 -14.03 24.38 5.59
N GLY A 55 -14.17 24.21 6.89
CA GLY A 55 -15.42 24.33 7.61
C GLY A 55 -16.09 23.02 7.97
N MET A 56 -17.25 23.15 8.62
CA MET A 56 -18.14 22.06 8.99
C MET A 56 -19.57 22.45 8.63
N ILE A 57 -20.28 21.57 7.94
CA ILE A 57 -21.70 21.73 7.60
C ILE A 57 -22.51 21.24 8.80
N ARG A 58 -23.34 22.13 9.37
CA ARG A 58 -24.12 21.87 10.57
C ARG A 58 -25.56 22.27 10.33
N LEU A 59 -26.33 21.69 9.64
CA LEU A 59 -27.71 22.08 9.33
C LEU A 59 -28.51 22.51 10.59
N ASP A 60 -28.00 23.51 11.32
CA ASP A 60 -28.54 24.06 12.58
C ASP A 60 -28.91 23.00 13.64
N GLY A 61 -28.12 21.92 13.74
CA GLY A 61 -28.36 20.80 14.64
C GLY A 61 -29.49 19.87 14.19
N MET A 62 -29.92 19.98 12.94
CA MET A 62 -31.02 19.14 12.40
C MET A 62 -30.58 17.75 11.98
N LEU A 63 -29.27 17.49 11.80
CA LEU A 63 -28.75 16.16 11.50
C LEU A 63 -28.64 15.31 12.78
N ASN A 64 -29.08 14.06 12.67
CA ASN A 64 -29.03 13.10 13.75
C ASN A 64 -28.50 11.76 13.21
N ARG A 65 -27.28 11.40 13.58
CA ARG A 65 -26.61 10.19 13.11
C ARG A 65 -26.49 10.12 11.59
N PRO A 66 -25.77 11.06 10.93
CA PRO A 66 -25.46 10.91 9.51
C PRO A 66 -24.60 9.65 9.32
N GLU A 67 -25.08 8.70 8.54
CA GLU A 67 -24.43 7.40 8.32
C GLU A 67 -23.72 7.34 6.98
N ASP A 68 -24.24 8.03 5.94
CA ASP A 68 -23.69 8.06 4.60
C ASP A 68 -23.85 9.44 3.96
N ILE A 69 -22.99 9.75 3.01
CA ILE A 69 -23.01 10.98 2.23
C ILE A 69 -22.71 10.68 0.76
N PHE A 70 -23.29 11.48 -0.14
CA PHE A 70 -23.05 11.43 -1.56
C PHE A 70 -23.11 12.83 -2.16
N TYR A 71 -22.05 13.27 -2.83
CA TYR A 71 -22.02 14.55 -3.56
C TYR A 71 -22.35 14.32 -5.02
N ASP A 72 -23.44 14.93 -5.48
CA ASP A 72 -23.80 14.89 -6.91
C ASP A 72 -23.10 16.02 -7.65
N GLU A 73 -22.02 15.71 -8.36
CA GLU A 73 -21.25 16.68 -9.18
C GLU A 73 -22.11 17.40 -10.22
N ARG A 74 -23.19 16.77 -10.68
CA ARG A 74 -24.11 17.31 -11.68
C ARG A 74 -24.94 18.49 -11.14
N THR A 75 -25.36 18.40 -9.90
CA THR A 75 -26.22 19.42 -9.26
C THR A 75 -25.49 20.28 -8.23
N GLY A 76 -24.27 19.89 -7.82
CA GLY A 76 -23.52 20.53 -6.73
C GLY A 76 -24.18 20.36 -5.38
N ARG A 77 -24.97 19.29 -5.17
CA ARG A 77 -25.69 19.01 -3.93
C ARG A 77 -25.11 17.81 -3.18
N LEU A 78 -25.06 17.93 -1.87
CA LEU A 78 -24.66 16.87 -0.97
C LEU A 78 -25.92 16.19 -0.39
N TYR A 79 -26.05 14.90 -0.62
CA TYR A 79 -27.12 14.05 -0.06
C TYR A 79 -26.58 13.35 1.18
N ILE A 80 -27.31 13.40 2.28
CA ILE A 80 -26.87 12.89 3.58
C ILE A 80 -27.93 11.93 4.10
N ALA A 81 -27.55 10.69 4.39
CA ALA A 81 -28.41 9.72 5.05
C ALA A 81 -28.54 10.07 6.53
N ASP A 82 -29.57 10.83 6.89
CA ASP A 82 -29.89 11.31 8.24
C ASP A 82 -30.66 10.22 9.02
N ALA A 83 -29.93 9.15 9.37
CA ALA A 83 -30.49 7.89 9.85
C ALA A 83 -31.29 8.03 11.13
N GLY A 84 -30.85 8.86 12.07
CA GLY A 84 -31.55 9.09 13.33
C GLY A 84 -32.88 9.85 13.17
N ASN A 85 -33.09 10.53 12.02
CA ASN A 85 -34.32 11.22 11.67
C ASN A 85 -35.12 10.49 10.57
N ALA A 86 -34.65 9.32 10.14
CA ALA A 86 -35.31 8.48 9.12
C ALA A 86 -35.62 9.24 7.80
N ARG A 87 -34.63 10.00 7.28
CA ARG A 87 -34.79 10.82 6.08
C ARG A 87 -33.44 11.05 5.37
N ILE A 88 -33.47 11.61 4.19
CA ILE A 88 -32.31 12.12 3.45
C ILE A 88 -32.32 13.64 3.51
N ALA A 89 -31.23 14.23 3.99
CA ALA A 89 -31.00 15.66 3.91
C ALA A 89 -30.28 16.00 2.60
N VAL A 90 -30.75 17.01 1.88
CA VAL A 90 -30.14 17.48 0.63
C VAL A 90 -29.64 18.90 0.86
N TYR A 91 -28.33 19.07 0.86
CA TYR A 91 -27.66 20.34 1.10
C TYR A 91 -27.05 20.90 -0.16
N GLY A 92 -27.31 22.19 -0.45
CA GLY A 92 -26.66 22.97 -1.50
C GLY A 92 -26.08 24.26 -0.90
N GLU A 93 -24.96 24.76 -1.44
CA GLU A 93 -24.29 25.96 -0.87
C GLU A 93 -25.17 27.23 -0.88
N ALA A 94 -26.21 27.30 -1.70
CA ALA A 94 -27.01 28.50 -1.95
C ALA A 94 -28.41 28.52 -1.34
N GLY A 95 -28.81 27.52 -0.54
CA GLY A 95 -30.19 27.40 -0.06
C GLY A 95 -30.38 26.71 1.27
N GLU A 96 -31.63 26.73 1.76
CA GLU A 96 -32.03 25.91 2.89
C GLU A 96 -31.99 24.41 2.51
N PRO A 97 -31.73 23.49 3.44
CA PRO A 97 -31.72 22.07 3.15
C PRO A 97 -33.11 21.58 2.76
N ASP A 98 -33.16 20.72 1.75
CA ASP A 98 -34.37 19.97 1.38
C ASP A 98 -34.36 18.61 2.11
N TRP A 99 -35.55 18.04 2.32
CA TRP A 99 -35.74 16.77 3.01
C TRP A 99 -36.51 15.78 2.15
N ILE A 100 -35.97 14.57 1.96
CA ILE A 100 -36.60 13.51 1.16
C ILE A 100 -36.83 12.28 2.05
N GLY A 101 -37.98 11.61 1.87
CA GLY A 101 -38.27 10.32 2.45
C GLY A 101 -38.83 10.38 3.90
N GLU A 102 -39.17 11.55 4.44
CA GLU A 102 -39.84 11.65 5.75
C GLU A 102 -41.15 10.83 5.76
N GLY A 103 -41.31 10.00 6.79
CA GLY A 103 -42.46 9.09 6.90
C GLY A 103 -42.46 7.90 5.93
N VAL A 104 -41.43 7.78 5.08
CA VAL A 104 -41.26 6.70 4.10
C VAL A 104 -40.13 5.79 4.49
N LEU A 105 -39.02 6.36 4.98
CA LEU A 105 -37.79 5.67 5.40
C LEU A 105 -37.91 5.30 6.91
N ALA A 106 -37.13 4.31 7.33
CA ALA A 106 -37.05 3.88 8.73
C ALA A 106 -35.66 4.06 9.34
N ASN A 107 -34.61 3.65 8.64
CA ASN A 107 -33.21 3.81 9.07
C ASN A 107 -32.28 3.78 7.82
N PRO A 108 -32.19 4.86 7.06
CA PRO A 108 -31.35 4.94 5.87
C PRO A 108 -29.86 4.91 6.27
N LEU A 109 -29.10 3.92 5.81
CA LEU A 109 -27.67 3.79 6.04
C LEU A 109 -26.82 4.05 4.81
N GLY A 110 -27.39 4.04 3.61
CA GLY A 110 -26.67 4.29 2.37
C GLY A 110 -27.47 5.17 1.42
N VAL A 111 -26.80 6.07 0.71
CA VAL A 111 -27.38 7.00 -0.24
C VAL A 111 -26.54 7.08 -1.51
N TYR A 112 -27.19 7.11 -2.67
CA TYR A 112 -26.54 7.24 -3.98
C TYR A 112 -27.46 7.91 -4.97
N VAL A 113 -26.96 8.88 -5.72
CA VAL A 113 -27.69 9.53 -6.83
C VAL A 113 -27.16 9.01 -8.15
N ALA A 114 -28.02 8.37 -8.92
CA ALA A 114 -27.65 7.87 -10.24
C ALA A 114 -27.55 9.00 -11.29
N GLY A 115 -26.86 8.73 -12.39
CA GLY A 115 -26.69 9.72 -13.46
C GLY A 115 -27.99 10.21 -14.12
N ASP A 116 -29.09 9.48 -13.93
CA ASP A 116 -30.43 9.86 -14.37
C ASP A 116 -31.23 10.67 -13.34
N GLY A 117 -30.61 11.05 -12.23
CA GLY A 117 -31.20 11.86 -11.16
C GLY A 117 -32.02 11.09 -10.14
N ARG A 118 -32.21 9.78 -10.29
CA ARG A 118 -32.88 8.95 -9.28
C ARG A 118 -32.01 8.77 -8.05
N LEU A 119 -32.64 8.90 -6.88
CA LEU A 119 -32.00 8.72 -5.58
C LEU A 119 -32.27 7.30 -5.07
N TYR A 120 -31.21 6.54 -4.84
CA TYR A 120 -31.27 5.19 -4.27
C TYR A 120 -30.86 5.26 -2.80
N VAL A 121 -31.69 4.67 -1.93
CA VAL A 121 -31.49 4.66 -0.49
C VAL A 121 -31.47 3.23 0.01
N ALA A 122 -30.37 2.84 0.64
CA ALA A 122 -30.28 1.56 1.35
C ALA A 122 -30.89 1.75 2.77
N ASP A 123 -32.11 1.26 2.98
CA ASP A 123 -32.79 1.37 4.25
C ASP A 123 -32.61 0.07 5.06
N TYR A 124 -31.82 0.16 6.11
CA TYR A 124 -31.53 -0.92 7.03
C TYR A 124 -32.76 -1.35 7.81
N GLY A 125 -33.60 -0.38 8.23
CA GLY A 125 -34.81 -0.62 9.04
C GLY A 125 -35.89 -1.32 8.26
N LEU A 126 -36.11 -0.94 7.00
CA LEU A 126 -37.05 -1.57 6.08
C LEU A 126 -36.51 -2.86 5.46
N GLN A 127 -35.21 -3.05 5.45
CA GLN A 127 -34.48 -4.10 4.72
C GLN A 127 -34.78 -4.06 3.20
N GLU A 128 -34.86 -2.86 2.66
CA GLU A 128 -35.17 -2.59 1.26
C GLU A 128 -34.24 -1.51 0.67
N ILE A 129 -34.14 -1.50 -0.64
CA ILE A 129 -33.65 -0.35 -1.39
C ILE A 129 -34.89 0.44 -1.83
N VAL A 130 -34.95 1.71 -1.42
CA VAL A 130 -36.01 2.63 -1.80
C VAL A 130 -35.46 3.58 -2.86
N VAL A 131 -36.14 3.69 -4.00
CA VAL A 131 -35.73 4.55 -5.11
C VAL A 131 -36.73 5.71 -5.21
N PHE A 132 -36.19 6.92 -5.14
CA PHE A 132 -36.96 8.16 -5.34
C PHE A 132 -36.66 8.73 -6.73
N ASP A 133 -37.66 9.32 -7.33
CA ASP A 133 -37.49 10.13 -8.56
C ASP A 133 -36.97 11.54 -8.24
N GLU A 134 -36.72 12.34 -9.27
CA GLU A 134 -36.23 13.73 -9.10
C GLU A 134 -37.21 14.64 -8.33
N SER A 135 -38.50 14.27 -8.23
CA SER A 135 -39.48 15.02 -7.44
C SER A 135 -39.47 14.64 -5.94
N GLY A 136 -38.70 13.61 -5.55
CA GLY A 136 -38.70 13.05 -4.20
C GLY A 136 -39.84 12.06 -3.95
N ALA A 137 -40.61 11.65 -4.97
CA ALA A 137 -41.63 10.62 -4.85
C ALA A 137 -41.02 9.21 -4.99
N VAL A 138 -41.59 8.23 -4.30
CA VAL A 138 -41.12 6.83 -4.38
C VAL A 138 -41.45 6.26 -5.75
N ALA A 139 -40.42 6.00 -6.54
CA ALA A 139 -40.52 5.40 -7.87
C ALA A 139 -40.52 3.87 -7.81
N LYS A 140 -39.71 3.28 -6.89
CA LYS A 140 -39.52 1.83 -6.82
C LYS A 140 -39.03 1.40 -5.44
N ARG A 141 -39.33 0.14 -5.08
CA ARG A 141 -38.76 -0.54 -3.91
C ARG A 141 -38.39 -1.96 -4.28
N PHE A 142 -37.31 -2.46 -3.76
CA PHE A 142 -36.95 -3.87 -3.85
C PHE A 142 -36.19 -4.31 -2.62
N GLY A 143 -36.56 -5.46 -2.13
CA GLY A 143 -36.01 -6.05 -0.93
C GLY A 143 -35.24 -7.34 -1.22
N ARG A 144 -35.35 -8.26 -0.29
CA ARG A 144 -34.69 -9.56 -0.36
C ARG A 144 -35.06 -10.33 -1.63
N PRO A 145 -34.07 -10.78 -2.44
CA PRO A 145 -34.31 -11.57 -3.65
C PRO A 145 -35.04 -12.89 -3.36
N GLU A 146 -36.05 -13.22 -4.14
CA GLU A 146 -36.75 -14.51 -4.09
C GLU A 146 -36.06 -15.61 -4.88
N ALA A 147 -35.04 -15.25 -5.69
CA ALA A 147 -34.31 -16.20 -6.54
C ALA A 147 -33.68 -17.33 -5.72
N PRO A 148 -33.86 -18.62 -6.10
CA PRO A 148 -33.29 -19.75 -5.36
C PRO A 148 -31.77 -19.69 -5.18
N VAL A 149 -31.06 -19.08 -6.14
CA VAL A 149 -29.60 -18.87 -6.12
C VAL A 149 -29.18 -17.91 -5.01
N TYR A 150 -30.05 -16.99 -4.59
CA TYR A 150 -29.78 -16.12 -3.45
C TYR A 150 -29.59 -16.89 -2.14
N GLY A 151 -30.27 -18.01 -2.00
CA GLY A 151 -30.21 -18.87 -0.83
C GLY A 151 -31.22 -18.50 0.25
N ARG A 152 -31.90 -19.52 0.83
CA ARG A 152 -32.98 -19.30 1.79
C ARG A 152 -32.55 -18.60 3.07
N ASN A 153 -31.30 -18.81 3.50
CA ASN A 153 -30.77 -18.30 4.77
C ASN A 153 -29.86 -17.05 4.60
N ASN A 154 -29.74 -16.53 3.40
CA ASN A 154 -28.95 -15.32 3.19
C ASN A 154 -29.76 -14.10 3.65
N PRO A 155 -29.22 -13.28 4.57
CA PRO A 155 -29.89 -12.04 4.97
C PRO A 155 -29.80 -11.00 3.86
N PHE A 156 -30.79 -10.11 3.79
CA PHE A 156 -30.73 -8.90 2.98
C PHE A 156 -30.97 -7.72 3.92
N VAL A 157 -29.87 -7.12 4.35
CA VAL A 157 -29.87 -5.97 5.26
C VAL A 157 -28.97 -4.91 4.64
N PRO A 158 -29.51 -4.07 3.74
CA PRO A 158 -28.74 -3.16 2.93
C PRO A 158 -28.12 -2.05 3.78
N LYS A 159 -26.82 -1.78 3.55
CA LYS A 159 -26.07 -0.70 4.22
C LYS A 159 -25.54 0.33 3.25
N LYS A 160 -25.06 -0.08 2.09
CA LYS A 160 -24.49 0.78 1.07
C LYS A 160 -25.05 0.38 -0.28
N VAL A 161 -25.23 1.35 -1.16
CA VAL A 161 -25.75 1.13 -2.51
C VAL A 161 -24.95 1.96 -3.51
N ALA A 162 -24.67 1.41 -4.70
CA ALA A 162 -24.16 2.16 -5.84
C ALA A 162 -24.83 1.65 -7.13
N VAL A 163 -24.88 2.49 -8.14
CA VAL A 163 -25.55 2.21 -9.41
C VAL A 163 -24.62 2.50 -10.57
N ASP A 164 -24.49 1.55 -11.50
CA ASP A 164 -23.67 1.73 -12.68
C ASP A 164 -24.43 2.55 -13.76
N ARG A 165 -23.71 2.92 -14.84
CA ARG A 165 -24.29 3.69 -15.95
C ARG A 165 -25.40 2.96 -16.71
N ARG A 166 -25.55 1.65 -16.53
CA ARG A 166 -26.60 0.82 -17.15
C ARG A 166 -27.82 0.69 -16.23
N GLY A 167 -27.75 1.24 -15.01
CA GLY A 167 -28.78 1.15 -13.99
C GLY A 167 -28.71 -0.14 -13.17
N ASN A 168 -27.64 -0.94 -13.27
CA ASN A 168 -27.47 -2.08 -12.39
C ASN A 168 -27.12 -1.59 -10.98
N VAL A 169 -27.69 -2.23 -9.97
CA VAL A 169 -27.60 -1.83 -8.56
C VAL A 169 -26.72 -2.82 -7.80
N TYR A 170 -25.74 -2.30 -7.12
CA TYR A 170 -24.81 -3.03 -6.27
C TYR A 170 -25.07 -2.67 -4.82
N VAL A 171 -25.28 -3.68 -3.96
CA VAL A 171 -25.67 -3.47 -2.57
C VAL A 171 -24.75 -4.23 -1.62
N VAL A 172 -24.14 -3.53 -0.68
CA VAL A 172 -23.55 -4.15 0.50
C VAL A 172 -24.67 -4.50 1.46
N SER A 173 -24.82 -5.78 1.74
CA SER A 173 -25.79 -6.31 2.72
C SER A 173 -25.06 -6.89 3.92
N GLU A 174 -25.44 -6.46 5.11
CA GLU A 174 -24.85 -6.99 6.36
C GLU A 174 -25.06 -8.50 6.48
N GLY A 175 -24.01 -9.22 6.85
CA GLY A 175 -24.03 -10.68 6.98
C GLY A 175 -24.01 -11.44 5.66
N SER A 176 -23.95 -10.78 4.50
CA SER A 176 -23.77 -11.43 3.20
C SER A 176 -22.34 -11.90 3.02
N VAL A 177 -22.10 -13.19 3.21
CA VAL A 177 -20.77 -13.80 3.06
C VAL A 177 -20.39 -14.06 1.59
N ASN A 178 -21.33 -13.91 0.67
CA ASN A 178 -21.14 -14.17 -0.75
C ASN A 178 -20.63 -12.94 -1.52
N GLY A 179 -20.42 -11.80 -0.84
CA GLY A 179 -19.97 -10.55 -1.43
C GLY A 179 -21.11 -9.54 -1.63
N VAL A 180 -20.93 -8.64 -2.59
CA VAL A 180 -21.88 -7.58 -2.94
C VAL A 180 -23.05 -8.17 -3.74
N VAL A 181 -24.26 -7.81 -3.36
CA VAL A 181 -25.51 -8.25 -4.04
C VAL A 181 -25.69 -7.42 -5.29
N HIS A 182 -25.95 -8.05 -6.42
CA HIS A 182 -26.07 -7.40 -7.72
C HIS A 182 -27.47 -7.60 -8.30
N PHE A 183 -28.12 -6.48 -8.64
CA PHE A 183 -29.43 -6.43 -9.29
C PHE A 183 -29.33 -5.74 -10.64
N ASN A 184 -30.23 -6.07 -11.56
CA ASN A 184 -30.44 -5.26 -12.77
C ASN A 184 -31.25 -3.99 -12.46
N ASN A 185 -31.43 -3.14 -13.47
CA ASN A 185 -32.23 -1.92 -13.35
C ASN A 185 -33.71 -2.20 -12.96
N ASP A 186 -34.20 -3.39 -13.21
CA ASP A 186 -35.57 -3.78 -12.85
C ASP A 186 -35.68 -4.32 -11.42
N GLY A 187 -34.56 -4.45 -10.68
CA GLY A 187 -34.48 -4.99 -9.33
C GLY A 187 -34.49 -6.51 -9.29
N GLU A 188 -34.23 -7.18 -10.43
CA GLU A 188 -34.05 -8.61 -10.48
C GLU A 188 -32.63 -8.98 -10.05
N PHE A 189 -32.50 -10.00 -9.22
CA PHE A 189 -31.21 -10.47 -8.73
C PHE A 189 -30.40 -11.14 -9.83
N LEU A 190 -29.20 -10.63 -10.10
CA LEU A 190 -28.28 -11.16 -11.07
C LEU A 190 -27.23 -12.12 -10.47
N GLY A 191 -26.83 -11.88 -9.22
CA GLY A 191 -25.79 -12.69 -8.57
C GLY A 191 -25.08 -11.96 -7.44
N PHE A 192 -23.93 -12.49 -7.04
CA PHE A 192 -23.01 -11.87 -6.10
C PHE A 192 -21.69 -11.55 -6.79
N VAL A 193 -21.05 -10.45 -6.39
CA VAL A 193 -19.77 -10.02 -6.93
C VAL A 193 -18.77 -9.90 -5.78
N GLY A 194 -17.55 -10.42 -5.98
CA GLY A 194 -16.42 -10.13 -5.14
C GLY A 194 -16.49 -10.67 -3.71
N ALA A 195 -16.91 -11.92 -3.53
CA ALA A 195 -16.83 -12.57 -2.21
C ALA A 195 -15.41 -12.47 -1.62
N ASN A 196 -15.29 -12.15 -0.35
CA ASN A 196 -14.01 -12.08 0.32
C ASN A 196 -13.39 -13.49 0.46
N PRO A 197 -12.07 -13.63 0.34
CA PRO A 197 -11.40 -14.89 0.60
C PRO A 197 -11.51 -15.27 2.08
N THR A 198 -11.65 -16.55 2.35
CA THR A 198 -11.55 -17.06 3.72
C THR A 198 -10.09 -17.12 4.13
N GLU A 199 -9.68 -16.41 5.18
CA GLU A 199 -8.33 -16.51 5.71
C GLU A 199 -8.04 -17.94 6.22
N LEU A 200 -7.04 -18.58 5.61
CA LEU A 200 -6.52 -19.87 6.06
C LEU A 200 -5.59 -19.66 7.26
N SER A 201 -6.10 -19.79 8.48
CA SER A 201 -5.24 -19.77 9.66
C SER A 201 -4.34 -21.01 9.71
N LEU A 202 -3.14 -20.89 10.29
CA LEU A 202 -2.26 -22.04 10.54
C LEU A 202 -2.99 -23.18 11.26
N LYS A 203 -3.92 -22.86 12.16
CA LYS A 203 -4.81 -23.81 12.83
C LYS A 203 -5.66 -24.60 11.82
N MET A 204 -6.23 -23.94 10.81
CA MET A 204 -7.03 -24.59 9.76
C MET A 204 -6.15 -25.48 8.86
N ILE A 205 -4.93 -25.06 8.57
CA ILE A 205 -3.99 -25.88 7.78
C ILE A 205 -3.65 -27.15 8.56
N VAL A 206 -3.32 -27.04 9.85
CA VAL A 206 -3.04 -28.21 10.71
C VAL A 206 -4.29 -29.08 10.86
N GLN A 207 -5.47 -28.49 11.03
CA GLN A 207 -6.73 -29.22 11.09
C GLN A 207 -7.02 -30.01 9.81
N ARG A 208 -6.77 -29.42 8.62
CA ARG A 208 -6.90 -30.12 7.32
C ARG A 208 -5.94 -31.32 7.17
N LEU A 209 -4.78 -31.28 7.82
CA LEU A 209 -3.81 -32.38 7.80
C LEU A 209 -4.18 -33.51 8.75
N ILE A 210 -4.93 -33.23 9.84
CA ILE A 210 -5.19 -34.18 10.91
C ILE A 210 -6.62 -34.74 10.85
N PHE A 211 -7.62 -33.94 10.45
CA PHE A 211 -9.04 -34.32 10.50
C PHE A 211 -9.56 -34.84 9.14
N THR A 212 -10.49 -35.80 9.21
CA THR A 212 -11.21 -36.29 8.04
C THR A 212 -12.24 -35.27 7.55
N GLU A 213 -12.73 -35.41 6.31
CA GLU A 213 -13.75 -34.51 5.75
C GLU A 213 -15.04 -34.45 6.59
N GLU A 214 -15.45 -35.57 7.18
CA GLU A 214 -16.62 -35.62 8.08
C GLU A 214 -16.37 -34.84 9.39
N GLN A 215 -15.18 -34.92 9.94
CA GLN A 215 -14.79 -34.16 11.13
C GLN A 215 -14.66 -32.67 10.81
N MET A 216 -14.11 -32.33 9.66
CA MET A 216 -14.02 -30.95 9.16
C MET A 216 -15.41 -30.32 8.95
N SER A 217 -16.41 -31.08 8.48
CA SER A 217 -17.77 -30.57 8.27
C SER A 217 -18.49 -30.19 9.58
N ARG A 218 -18.06 -30.74 10.73
CA ARG A 218 -18.59 -30.46 12.07
C ARG A 218 -17.84 -29.32 12.77
N LEU A 219 -16.67 -28.91 12.26
CA LEU A 219 -15.94 -27.77 12.79
C LEU A 219 -16.59 -26.47 12.32
N PHE A 220 -16.48 -25.42 13.15
CA PHE A 220 -16.95 -24.08 12.78
C PHE A 220 -16.32 -23.67 11.43
N ARG A 221 -17.16 -23.49 10.42
CA ARG A 221 -16.73 -22.90 9.16
C ARG A 221 -16.39 -21.44 9.44
N SER A 222 -15.16 -21.04 9.22
CA SER A 222 -14.82 -19.63 9.14
C SER A 222 -15.56 -19.06 7.92
N THR A 223 -16.54 -18.23 8.16
CA THR A 223 -17.24 -17.51 7.09
C THR A 223 -16.43 -16.28 6.72
N PRO A 224 -16.26 -15.97 5.43
CA PRO A 224 -15.62 -14.74 5.04
C PRO A 224 -16.39 -13.52 5.57
N PRO A 225 -15.71 -12.45 6.01
CA PRO A 225 -16.40 -11.24 6.42
C PRO A 225 -17.11 -10.60 5.23
N SER A 226 -18.29 -9.99 5.46
CA SER A 226 -18.98 -9.21 4.44
C SER A 226 -18.28 -7.87 4.19
N PRO A 227 -18.30 -7.32 2.96
CA PRO A 227 -17.86 -5.98 2.69
C PRO A 227 -18.56 -4.95 3.60
N THR A 228 -17.84 -3.89 3.99
CA THR A 228 -18.39 -2.80 4.81
C THR A 228 -18.92 -1.67 3.95
N SER A 229 -18.18 -1.30 2.91
CA SER A 229 -18.54 -0.26 1.96
C SER A 229 -18.16 -0.64 0.53
N LEU A 230 -18.75 0.09 -0.42
CA LEU A 230 -18.48 -0.04 -1.85
C LEU A 230 -18.59 1.32 -2.56
N VAL A 231 -17.87 1.43 -3.68
CA VAL A 231 -18.02 2.53 -4.64
C VAL A 231 -17.75 2.03 -6.06
N LEU A 232 -18.32 2.68 -7.05
CA LEU A 232 -18.08 2.42 -8.48
C LEU A 232 -17.29 3.58 -9.09
N ASP A 233 -16.22 3.27 -9.82
CA ASP A 233 -15.53 4.28 -10.60
C ASP A 233 -16.26 4.61 -11.92
N ARG A 234 -15.75 5.63 -12.63
CA ARG A 234 -16.31 6.03 -13.93
C ARG A 234 -16.22 4.95 -15.02
N GLN A 235 -15.38 3.94 -14.83
CA GLN A 235 -15.24 2.79 -15.75
C GLN A 235 -16.20 1.64 -15.39
N GLY A 236 -16.88 1.73 -14.25
CA GLY A 236 -17.77 0.70 -13.73
C GLY A 236 -17.03 -0.41 -12.99
N LEU A 237 -15.79 -0.16 -12.54
CA LEU A 237 -15.07 -1.06 -11.66
C LEU A 237 -15.55 -0.85 -10.22
N LEU A 238 -15.74 -1.96 -9.51
CA LEU A 238 -16.25 -1.95 -8.15
C LEU A 238 -15.11 -1.99 -7.14
N TYR A 239 -15.05 -0.98 -6.27
CA TYR A 239 -14.14 -0.99 -5.13
C TYR A 239 -14.88 -1.38 -3.87
N THR A 240 -14.24 -2.18 -3.03
CA THR A 240 -14.81 -2.61 -1.75
C THR A 240 -13.77 -2.55 -0.64
N VAL A 241 -14.22 -2.21 0.56
CA VAL A 241 -13.47 -2.34 1.79
C VAL A 241 -14.20 -3.25 2.76
N THR A 242 -13.45 -3.91 3.62
CA THR A 242 -13.99 -4.83 4.61
C THR A 242 -13.36 -4.55 5.96
N HIS A 243 -14.17 -4.30 6.96
CA HIS A 243 -13.70 -4.09 8.32
C HIS A 243 -12.92 -5.31 8.84
N GLY A 244 -11.78 -5.09 9.46
CA GLY A 244 -10.90 -6.15 9.97
C GLY A 244 -9.92 -6.73 8.94
N LEU A 245 -10.11 -6.46 7.65
CA LEU A 245 -9.16 -6.78 6.60
C LEU A 245 -8.40 -5.51 6.22
N ALA A 246 -7.08 -5.57 6.20
CA ALA A 246 -6.25 -4.50 5.64
C ALA A 246 -6.20 -4.66 4.12
N ASP A 247 -7.34 -4.51 3.46
CA ASP A 247 -7.44 -4.76 2.03
C ASP A 247 -8.48 -3.85 1.39
N ILE A 248 -8.06 -3.15 0.33
CA ILE A 248 -8.93 -2.44 -0.59
C ILE A 248 -8.94 -3.29 -1.85
N ARG A 249 -10.10 -3.71 -2.29
CA ARG A 249 -10.24 -4.53 -3.49
C ARG A 249 -10.84 -3.71 -4.62
N LYS A 250 -10.23 -3.80 -5.79
CA LYS A 250 -10.73 -3.24 -7.04
C LYS A 250 -11.17 -4.38 -7.95
N LEU A 251 -12.46 -4.58 -8.06
CA LEU A 251 -13.03 -5.73 -8.73
C LEU A 251 -13.41 -5.40 -10.18
N ASN A 252 -13.07 -6.30 -11.09
CA ASN A 252 -13.60 -6.27 -12.44
C ASN A 252 -15.04 -6.83 -12.49
N LEU A 253 -15.68 -6.81 -13.66
CA LEU A 253 -17.05 -7.30 -13.84
C LEU A 253 -17.23 -8.81 -13.51
N VAL A 254 -16.16 -9.57 -13.49
CA VAL A 254 -16.17 -11.00 -13.13
C VAL A 254 -15.99 -11.20 -11.63
N GLY A 255 -15.55 -10.18 -10.91
CA GLY A 255 -15.30 -10.20 -9.48
C GLY A 255 -13.85 -10.51 -9.10
N ASP A 256 -12.92 -10.50 -10.06
CA ASP A 256 -11.50 -10.64 -9.78
C ASP A 256 -10.91 -9.32 -9.28
N ASP A 257 -10.06 -9.40 -8.28
CA ASP A 257 -9.32 -8.26 -7.79
C ASP A 257 -8.15 -7.93 -8.73
N ILE A 258 -8.18 -6.72 -9.26
CA ILE A 258 -7.17 -6.21 -10.21
C ILE A 258 -6.25 -5.15 -9.60
N LEU A 259 -6.43 -4.82 -8.31
CA LEU A 259 -5.54 -3.90 -7.62
C LEU A 259 -4.30 -4.67 -7.13
N PRO A 260 -3.08 -4.20 -7.45
CA PRO A 260 -1.88 -4.79 -6.88
C PRO A 260 -1.95 -4.75 -5.35
N SER A 261 -1.53 -5.82 -4.69
CA SER A 261 -1.46 -5.84 -3.23
C SER A 261 -0.62 -4.65 -2.72
N GLY A 262 -1.28 -3.71 -2.07
CA GLY A 262 -0.68 -2.47 -1.56
C GLY A 262 -0.32 -2.56 -0.08
N ALA A 263 0.50 -1.64 0.39
CA ALA A 263 0.73 -1.43 1.82
C ALA A 263 -0.40 -0.55 2.38
N TRP A 264 -1.53 -1.16 2.70
CA TRP A 264 -2.67 -0.44 3.27
C TRP A 264 -2.38 0.00 4.70
N VAL A 265 -2.71 1.25 5.03
CA VAL A 265 -2.34 1.87 6.31
C VAL A 265 -3.22 1.42 7.46
N SER A 266 -4.48 1.09 7.20
CA SER A 266 -5.45 0.74 8.24
C SER A 266 -6.16 -0.59 7.97
N ARG A 267 -6.50 -1.29 9.06
CA ARG A 267 -7.35 -2.50 9.05
C ARG A 267 -8.79 -2.23 9.45
N SER A 268 -9.09 -1.04 9.93
CA SER A 268 -10.41 -0.64 10.41
C SER A 268 -11.08 0.34 9.46
N LEU A 269 -11.00 0.07 8.15
CA LEU A 269 -11.65 0.88 7.13
C LEU A 269 -13.16 0.82 7.27
N ILE A 270 -13.80 1.99 7.27
CA ILE A 270 -15.25 2.15 7.38
C ILE A 270 -15.84 2.40 6.00
N ASP A 271 -15.27 3.35 5.26
CA ASP A 271 -15.82 3.82 4.00
C ASP A 271 -14.72 4.11 2.97
N ILE A 272 -15.11 4.13 1.71
CA ILE A 272 -14.24 4.33 0.55
C ILE A 272 -14.97 5.15 -0.51
N ASP A 273 -14.24 6.08 -1.12
CA ASP A 273 -14.68 6.75 -2.33
C ASP A 273 -13.54 6.89 -3.36
N VAL A 274 -13.88 7.19 -4.60
CA VAL A 274 -12.94 7.23 -5.73
C VAL A 274 -13.23 8.45 -6.59
N ASP A 275 -12.21 9.29 -6.82
CA ASP A 275 -12.36 10.44 -7.71
C ASP A 275 -12.48 10.06 -9.19
N ALA A 276 -12.71 11.05 -10.03
CA ALA A 276 -12.83 10.89 -11.48
C ALA A 276 -11.57 10.28 -12.13
N GLU A 277 -10.43 10.47 -11.50
CA GLU A 277 -9.13 10.03 -11.96
C GLU A 277 -8.78 8.62 -11.43
N GLY A 278 -9.62 8.04 -10.57
CA GLY A 278 -9.44 6.72 -9.98
C GLY A 278 -8.49 6.74 -8.77
N ASN A 279 -8.20 7.90 -8.19
CA ASN A 279 -7.54 7.96 -6.91
C ASN A 279 -8.51 7.51 -5.82
N ILE A 280 -7.99 6.78 -4.83
CA ILE A 280 -8.78 6.11 -3.81
C ILE A 280 -8.70 6.90 -2.51
N PHE A 281 -9.83 7.19 -1.91
CA PHE A 281 -9.95 7.87 -0.64
C PHE A 281 -10.61 6.94 0.36
N THR A 282 -10.01 6.80 1.53
CA THR A 282 -10.56 5.92 2.57
C THR A 282 -10.65 6.63 3.90
N LEU A 283 -11.65 6.24 4.69
CA LEU A 283 -11.86 6.69 6.07
C LEU A 283 -11.84 5.49 7.00
N ASP A 284 -11.12 5.60 8.11
CA ASP A 284 -11.08 4.56 9.12
C ASP A 284 -11.75 4.97 10.45
N GLU A 285 -11.87 4.01 11.38
CA GLU A 285 -12.48 4.21 12.70
C GLU A 285 -11.76 5.24 13.57
N GLU A 286 -10.45 5.46 13.31
CA GLU A 286 -9.66 6.47 14.00
C GLU A 286 -9.77 7.86 13.34
N GLY A 287 -10.66 8.01 12.35
CA GLY A 287 -10.87 9.26 11.62
C GLY A 287 -9.71 9.65 10.72
N LEU A 288 -8.81 8.73 10.43
CA LEU A 288 -7.73 8.93 9.48
C LEU A 288 -8.27 8.85 8.05
N ILE A 289 -7.88 9.82 7.24
CA ILE A 289 -8.17 9.85 5.81
C ILE A 289 -6.88 9.50 5.08
N ALA A 290 -6.92 8.40 4.31
CA ALA A 290 -5.82 7.99 3.45
C ALA A 290 -6.19 8.16 1.98
N VAL A 291 -5.28 8.72 1.21
CA VAL A 291 -5.42 8.94 -0.24
C VAL A 291 -4.37 8.13 -0.96
N TYR A 292 -4.80 7.31 -1.90
CA TYR A 292 -3.94 6.48 -2.73
C TYR A 292 -4.11 6.85 -4.21
N ASP A 293 -3.10 6.60 -5.01
CA ASP A 293 -3.27 6.63 -6.46
C ASP A 293 -4.07 5.42 -6.97
N SER A 294 -4.41 5.41 -8.25
CA SER A 294 -5.17 4.33 -8.89
C SER A 294 -4.46 2.97 -8.92
N PHE A 295 -3.18 2.91 -8.51
CA PHE A 295 -2.35 1.71 -8.40
C PHE A 295 -2.17 1.25 -6.95
N GLY A 296 -2.73 1.98 -5.97
CA GLY A 296 -2.65 1.68 -4.56
C GLY A 296 -1.42 2.24 -3.85
N SER A 297 -0.68 3.17 -4.46
CA SER A 297 0.43 3.86 -3.79
C SER A 297 -0.11 4.95 -2.88
N LEU A 298 0.29 4.96 -1.60
CA LEU A 298 -0.11 5.99 -0.64
C LEU A 298 0.44 7.35 -1.04
N LEU A 299 -0.46 8.30 -1.28
CA LEU A 299 -0.12 9.70 -1.53
C LEU A 299 -0.09 10.48 -0.22
N PHE A 300 -1.17 10.42 0.55
CA PHE A 300 -1.36 11.19 1.77
C PHE A 300 -2.12 10.41 2.83
N LEU A 301 -1.74 10.65 4.09
CA LEU A 301 -2.46 10.21 5.28
C LEU A 301 -2.57 11.40 6.23
N PHE A 302 -3.77 11.76 6.64
CA PHE A 302 -4.02 12.95 7.47
C PHE A 302 -5.33 12.85 8.26
N ALA A 303 -5.72 13.93 8.94
CA ALA A 303 -6.84 14.00 9.87
C ALA A 303 -6.61 13.13 11.12
N GLY A 304 -7.65 12.54 11.67
CA GLY A 304 -7.62 11.71 12.86
C GLY A 304 -8.81 11.92 13.76
N ARG A 305 -8.86 11.19 14.87
CA ARG A 305 -9.95 11.24 15.83
C ARG A 305 -9.72 12.27 16.93
N ASP A 306 -10.75 13.04 17.25
CA ASP A 306 -10.84 13.83 18.48
C ASP A 306 -12.21 13.63 19.11
N SER A 307 -12.26 12.77 20.10
CA SER A 307 -13.50 12.45 20.82
C SER A 307 -13.85 13.49 21.91
N LEU A 308 -12.90 14.33 22.32
CA LEU A 308 -13.06 15.25 23.44
C LEU A 308 -13.48 16.65 22.99
N TYR A 309 -12.89 17.14 21.91
CA TYR A 309 -13.10 18.50 21.43
C TYR A 309 -13.60 18.51 20.00
N GLU A 310 -14.47 19.48 19.72
CA GLU A 310 -14.94 19.69 18.37
C GLU A 310 -14.03 20.65 17.62
N ARG A 311 -12.98 20.08 17.01
CA ARG A 311 -12.00 20.83 16.22
C ARG A 311 -12.18 20.50 14.74
N ALA A 312 -12.24 21.55 13.91
CA ALA A 312 -12.27 21.37 12.47
C ALA A 312 -11.06 20.52 12.02
N GLY A 313 -11.31 19.51 11.21
CA GLY A 313 -10.28 18.62 10.71
C GLY A 313 -10.04 17.35 11.54
N PHE A 314 -10.73 17.19 12.68
CA PHE A 314 -10.76 15.95 13.45
C PHE A 314 -12.18 15.42 13.56
N ILE A 315 -12.37 14.13 13.36
CA ILE A 315 -13.67 13.46 13.32
C ILE A 315 -13.86 12.70 14.63
N GLY A 316 -14.97 12.89 15.31
CA GLY A 316 -15.25 12.24 16.60
C GLY A 316 -15.72 10.81 16.44
N SER A 317 -16.70 10.59 15.56
CA SER A 317 -17.30 9.32 15.25
C SER A 317 -17.48 9.20 13.73
N PRO A 318 -16.42 8.80 13.00
CA PRO A 318 -16.47 8.75 11.54
C PRO A 318 -17.50 7.73 11.04
N SER A 319 -18.23 8.07 9.96
CA SER A 319 -19.24 7.18 9.37
C SER A 319 -19.12 7.06 7.85
N ALA A 320 -18.83 8.14 7.12
CA ALA A 320 -18.74 8.12 5.67
C ALA A 320 -17.75 9.14 5.13
N ILE A 321 -17.25 8.90 3.94
CA ILE A 321 -16.41 9.82 3.16
C ILE A 321 -16.95 9.90 1.74
N ASP A 322 -16.90 11.09 1.14
CA ASP A 322 -17.21 11.32 -0.25
C ASP A 322 -16.34 12.44 -0.84
N VAL A 323 -16.06 12.38 -2.12
CA VAL A 323 -15.05 13.22 -2.77
C VAL A 323 -15.66 13.95 -3.96
N ALA A 324 -15.57 15.27 -3.93
CA ALA A 324 -16.07 16.14 -4.96
C ALA A 324 -14.95 16.69 -5.84
N ASP A 325 -15.33 17.14 -7.03
CA ASP A 325 -14.50 17.94 -7.95
C ASP A 325 -13.12 17.30 -8.22
N SER A 326 -13.11 16.02 -8.57
CA SER A 326 -11.87 15.29 -8.89
C SER A 326 -10.79 15.34 -7.79
N GLY A 327 -11.22 15.25 -6.53
CA GLY A 327 -10.33 15.23 -5.37
C GLY A 327 -10.03 16.61 -4.76
N GLU A 328 -10.67 17.70 -5.26
CA GLU A 328 -10.43 19.03 -4.69
C GLU A 328 -11.08 19.23 -3.32
N VAL A 329 -12.23 18.61 -3.09
CA VAL A 329 -12.97 18.70 -1.84
C VAL A 329 -13.30 17.31 -1.32
N ILE A 330 -13.06 17.09 -0.03
CA ILE A 330 -13.45 15.87 0.67
C ILE A 330 -14.51 16.23 1.71
N TYR A 331 -15.59 15.47 1.73
CA TYR A 331 -16.59 15.47 2.78
C TYR A 331 -16.43 14.24 3.67
N ALA A 332 -16.51 14.41 4.98
CA ALA A 332 -16.45 13.30 5.93
C ALA A 332 -17.50 13.49 7.03
N ALA A 333 -18.33 12.50 7.23
CA ALA A 333 -19.44 12.55 8.19
C ALA A 333 -18.98 12.17 9.60
N ASP A 334 -19.40 12.95 10.59
CA ASP A 334 -19.27 12.67 12.02
C ASP A 334 -20.65 12.30 12.58
N ARG A 335 -20.85 11.02 12.82
CA ARG A 335 -22.13 10.42 13.23
C ARG A 335 -22.69 11.03 14.49
N ASP A 336 -21.91 11.02 15.56
CA ASP A 336 -22.40 11.38 16.89
C ASP A 336 -22.57 12.89 17.07
N ARG A 337 -21.79 13.68 16.33
CA ARG A 337 -21.87 15.15 16.35
C ARG A 337 -22.90 15.71 15.38
N GLY A 338 -23.39 14.91 14.43
CA GLY A 338 -24.33 15.37 13.41
C GLY A 338 -23.78 16.46 12.52
N VAL A 339 -22.49 16.37 12.14
CA VAL A 339 -21.82 17.35 11.30
C VAL A 339 -21.06 16.69 10.15
N ILE A 340 -20.89 17.41 9.05
CA ILE A 340 -20.08 16.98 7.93
C ILE A 340 -18.85 17.89 7.86
N HIS A 341 -17.66 17.31 8.02
CA HIS A 341 -16.39 18.00 7.84
C HIS A 341 -16.10 18.19 6.37
N ARG A 342 -15.66 19.39 5.98
CA ARG A 342 -15.20 19.71 4.64
C ARG A 342 -13.71 19.99 4.66
N TYR A 343 -12.96 19.34 3.74
CA TYR A 343 -11.54 19.54 3.54
C TYR A 343 -11.29 20.00 2.13
N ARG A 344 -10.40 20.96 1.96
CA ARG A 344 -10.01 21.50 0.66
C ARG A 344 -8.55 21.19 0.35
N ILE A 345 -8.29 20.82 -0.88
CA ILE A 345 -6.95 20.52 -1.38
C ILE A 345 -6.03 21.73 -1.29
N THR A 346 -4.76 21.50 -0.97
CA THR A 346 -3.71 22.52 -1.03
C THR A 346 -3.03 22.56 -2.39
N PRO A 347 -2.35 23.68 -2.74
CA PRO A 347 -1.58 23.74 -3.98
C PRO A 347 -0.50 22.65 -4.10
N PHE A 348 0.04 22.19 -2.97
CA PHE A 348 0.99 21.08 -2.94
C PHE A 348 0.34 19.77 -3.40
N ALA A 349 -0.79 19.41 -2.81
CA ALA A 349 -1.49 18.17 -3.18
C ALA A 349 -2.05 18.23 -4.60
N ALA A 350 -2.56 19.37 -5.03
CA ALA A 350 -3.00 19.58 -6.42
C ALA A 350 -1.84 19.34 -7.41
N ARG A 351 -0.63 19.79 -7.07
CA ARG A 351 0.56 19.52 -7.89
C ARG A 351 0.93 18.03 -7.90
N VAL A 352 0.75 17.31 -6.79
CA VAL A 352 0.94 15.86 -6.73
C VAL A 352 -0.08 15.14 -7.62
N PHE A 353 -1.36 15.51 -7.58
CA PHE A 353 -2.39 14.93 -8.45
C PHE A 353 -2.13 15.20 -9.92
N GLU A 354 -1.66 16.40 -10.29
CA GLU A 354 -1.22 16.69 -11.66
C GLU A 354 -0.12 15.72 -12.11
N GLY A 355 0.89 15.51 -11.27
CA GLY A 355 1.97 14.56 -11.54
C GLY A 355 1.46 13.12 -11.69
N VAL A 356 0.55 12.67 -10.81
CA VAL A 356 -0.06 11.34 -10.86
C VAL A 356 -0.90 11.16 -12.13
N ALA A 357 -1.69 12.18 -12.52
CA ALA A 357 -2.50 12.13 -13.74
C ALA A 357 -1.64 11.99 -15.00
N LEU A 358 -0.56 12.78 -15.12
CA LEU A 358 0.39 12.68 -16.22
C LEU A 358 1.09 11.30 -16.24
N TYR A 359 1.50 10.82 -15.07
CA TYR A 359 2.13 9.51 -14.93
C TYR A 359 1.22 8.38 -15.39
N ARG A 360 -0.06 8.40 -14.99
CA ARG A 360 -1.07 7.41 -15.38
C ARG A 360 -1.32 7.41 -16.89
N GLN A 361 -1.30 8.58 -17.53
CA GLN A 361 -1.43 8.71 -18.97
C GLN A 361 -0.18 8.25 -19.74
N GLY A 362 0.90 7.86 -19.03
CA GLY A 362 2.17 7.47 -19.63
C GLY A 362 3.02 8.64 -20.13
N LEU A 363 2.63 9.88 -19.81
CA LEU A 363 3.32 11.13 -20.15
C LEU A 363 4.46 11.40 -19.15
N TYR A 364 5.39 10.43 -19.06
CA TYR A 364 6.45 10.45 -18.04
C TYR A 364 7.40 11.62 -18.21
N VAL A 365 7.72 11.99 -19.45
CA VAL A 365 8.65 13.07 -19.77
C VAL A 365 8.05 14.42 -19.42
N GLU A 366 6.82 14.61 -19.78
CA GLU A 366 6.02 15.83 -19.51
C GLU A 366 5.84 16.05 -18.00
N SER A 367 5.73 14.96 -17.23
CA SER A 367 5.57 15.02 -15.77
C SER A 367 6.86 15.39 -15.01
N MET A 368 8.04 15.38 -15.67
CA MET A 368 9.34 15.52 -14.99
C MET A 368 9.46 16.81 -14.17
N ASP A 369 9.01 17.93 -14.70
CA ASP A 369 9.13 19.21 -14.02
C ASP A 369 8.21 19.31 -12.82
N VAL A 370 7.01 18.71 -12.92
CA VAL A 370 6.07 18.56 -11.79
C VAL A 370 6.73 17.79 -10.65
N TRP A 371 7.31 16.63 -10.94
CA TRP A 371 7.96 15.79 -9.92
C TRP A 371 9.21 16.43 -9.32
N LYS A 372 9.99 17.17 -10.11
CA LYS A 372 11.13 17.94 -9.59
C LYS A 372 10.69 19.05 -8.65
N ASP A 373 9.58 19.72 -8.95
CA ASP A 373 9.03 20.75 -8.07
C ASP A 373 8.53 20.15 -6.75
N ILE A 374 7.89 18.98 -6.79
CA ILE A 374 7.49 18.23 -5.59
C ILE A 374 8.72 17.86 -4.75
N LEU A 375 9.81 17.38 -5.37
CA LEU A 375 11.05 17.03 -4.67
C LEU A 375 11.76 18.24 -4.04
N LYS A 376 11.61 19.45 -4.59
CA LYS A 376 12.11 20.69 -3.95
C LYS A 376 11.36 20.98 -2.64
N MET A 377 10.09 20.59 -2.56
CA MET A 377 9.25 20.77 -1.38
C MET A 377 9.39 19.60 -0.38
N ASN A 378 9.48 18.38 -0.88
CA ASN A 378 9.66 17.17 -0.08
C ASN A 378 10.61 16.18 -0.77
N SER A 379 11.88 16.16 -0.35
CA SER A 379 12.91 15.27 -0.90
C SER A 379 12.68 13.78 -0.61
N ASN A 380 11.78 13.46 0.32
CA ASN A 380 11.47 12.07 0.71
C ASN A 380 10.21 11.52 0.00
N PHE A 381 9.67 12.24 -0.98
CA PHE A 381 8.48 11.80 -1.71
C PHE A 381 8.86 10.73 -2.75
N ILE A 382 8.76 9.46 -2.37
CA ILE A 382 9.27 8.30 -3.15
C ILE A 382 8.65 8.21 -4.54
N LEU A 383 7.35 8.48 -4.67
CA LEU A 383 6.65 8.40 -5.94
C LEU A 383 7.27 9.33 -7.01
N SER A 384 7.79 10.50 -6.60
CA SER A 384 8.49 11.42 -7.50
C SER A 384 9.75 10.78 -8.11
N TYR A 385 10.53 10.06 -7.31
CA TYR A 385 11.71 9.35 -7.82
C TYR A 385 11.33 8.23 -8.78
N LYS A 386 10.25 7.49 -8.50
CA LYS A 386 9.74 6.44 -9.38
C LYS A 386 9.30 6.99 -10.73
N ALA A 387 8.58 8.11 -10.72
CA ALA A 387 8.13 8.77 -11.94
C ALA A 387 9.28 9.34 -12.76
N LEU A 388 10.24 10.04 -12.11
CA LEU A 388 11.44 10.54 -12.76
C LEU A 388 12.29 9.42 -13.34
N ALA A 389 12.42 8.29 -12.64
CA ALA A 389 13.15 7.13 -13.11
C ALA A 389 12.58 6.58 -14.42
N LYS A 390 11.24 6.46 -14.51
CA LYS A 390 10.57 6.05 -15.75
C LYS A 390 10.76 7.05 -16.88
N ALA A 391 10.72 8.35 -16.59
CA ALA A 391 10.99 9.39 -17.56
C ALA A 391 12.45 9.30 -18.09
N TYR A 392 13.45 9.21 -17.22
CA TYR A 392 14.83 9.03 -17.62
C TYR A 392 15.05 7.75 -18.43
N PHE A 393 14.39 6.66 -18.04
CA PHE A 393 14.48 5.41 -18.78
C PHE A 393 13.92 5.52 -20.21
N LYS A 394 12.81 6.22 -20.38
CA LYS A 394 12.24 6.54 -21.72
C LYS A 394 13.16 7.41 -22.56
N LEU A 395 13.86 8.36 -21.94
CA LEU A 395 14.86 9.21 -22.59
C LEU A 395 16.19 8.52 -22.86
N ASN A 396 16.31 7.20 -22.63
CA ASN A 396 17.57 6.43 -22.73
C ASN A 396 18.69 6.92 -21.80
N ARG A 397 18.36 7.67 -20.75
CA ARG A 397 19.29 8.14 -19.71
C ARG A 397 19.38 7.08 -18.60
N SER A 398 19.86 5.88 -18.98
CA SER A 398 19.77 4.69 -18.12
C SER A 398 20.54 4.82 -16.79
N GLY A 399 21.61 5.64 -16.73
CA GLY A 399 22.37 5.89 -15.49
C GLY A 399 21.55 6.68 -14.47
N GLU A 400 20.84 7.74 -14.91
CA GLU A 400 19.99 8.57 -14.06
C GLU A 400 18.71 7.81 -13.67
N ALA A 401 18.19 7.00 -14.61
CA ALA A 401 17.08 6.10 -14.32
C ALA A 401 17.43 5.12 -13.19
N LEU A 402 18.61 4.49 -13.28
CA LEU A 402 19.11 3.53 -12.28
C LEU A 402 19.17 4.15 -10.88
N GLU A 403 19.76 5.36 -10.77
CA GLU A 403 19.86 6.05 -9.50
C GLU A 403 18.50 6.45 -8.95
N SER A 404 17.60 6.95 -9.82
CA SER A 404 16.24 7.34 -9.43
C SER A 404 15.40 6.13 -9.01
N PHE A 405 15.51 4.98 -9.69
CA PHE A 405 14.86 3.74 -9.27
C PHE A 405 15.39 3.22 -7.93
N ARG A 406 16.69 3.42 -7.67
CA ARG A 406 17.27 3.07 -6.37
C ARG A 406 16.69 3.92 -5.25
N LEU A 407 16.54 5.24 -5.45
CA LEU A 407 15.93 6.16 -4.50
C LEU A 407 14.43 5.91 -4.32
N ALA A 408 13.77 5.40 -5.37
CA ALA A 408 12.37 4.99 -5.33
C ALA A 408 12.15 3.59 -4.72
N GLU A 409 13.22 2.88 -4.37
CA GLU A 409 13.17 1.47 -3.91
C GLU A 409 12.48 0.52 -4.91
N ASP A 410 12.36 0.94 -6.17
CA ASP A 410 11.79 0.15 -7.26
C ASP A 410 12.85 -0.81 -7.82
N ARG A 411 12.85 -2.05 -7.29
CA ARG A 411 13.82 -3.08 -7.70
C ARG A 411 13.59 -3.57 -9.13
N GLU A 412 12.37 -3.61 -9.57
CA GLU A 412 12.03 -4.04 -10.93
C GLU A 412 12.56 -3.02 -11.95
N GLY A 413 12.20 -1.74 -11.79
CA GLY A 413 12.70 -0.67 -12.65
C GLY A 413 14.24 -0.55 -12.59
N TYR A 414 14.84 -0.73 -11.41
CA TYR A 414 16.28 -0.77 -11.26
C TYR A 414 16.91 -1.93 -12.07
N SER A 415 16.32 -3.13 -12.00
CA SER A 415 16.77 -4.29 -12.75
C SER A 415 16.75 -4.04 -14.26
N ASP A 416 15.68 -3.44 -14.75
CA ASP A 416 15.52 -3.12 -16.18
C ASP A 416 16.55 -2.09 -16.64
N ALA A 417 16.76 -1.03 -15.88
CA ALA A 417 17.77 -0.01 -16.17
C ALA A 417 19.18 -0.60 -16.13
N PHE A 418 19.47 -1.44 -15.14
CA PHE A 418 20.77 -2.13 -15.01
C PHE A 418 20.99 -3.12 -16.16
N TRP A 419 19.95 -3.90 -16.53
CA TRP A 419 20.01 -4.80 -17.67
C TRP A 419 20.38 -4.04 -18.96
N LYS A 420 19.74 -2.90 -19.20
CA LYS A 420 20.00 -2.07 -20.37
C LYS A 420 21.43 -1.56 -20.40
N ILE A 421 21.94 -1.00 -19.28
CA ILE A 421 23.34 -0.55 -19.16
C ILE A 421 24.31 -1.69 -19.45
N ARG A 422 24.08 -2.85 -18.84
CA ARG A 422 24.90 -4.04 -19.04
C ARG A 422 24.86 -4.54 -20.47
N ASN A 423 23.68 -4.58 -21.07
CA ASN A 423 23.51 -5.02 -22.46
C ASN A 423 24.24 -4.09 -23.44
N ASP A 424 24.09 -2.78 -23.28
CA ASP A 424 24.76 -1.78 -24.09
C ASP A 424 26.29 -1.85 -23.94
N TRP A 425 26.76 -2.13 -22.73
CA TRP A 425 28.19 -2.34 -22.48
C TRP A 425 28.67 -3.63 -23.13
N MET A 426 27.93 -4.72 -22.98
CA MET A 426 28.26 -6.01 -23.58
C MET A 426 28.36 -5.91 -25.11
N GLN A 427 27.34 -5.32 -25.74
CA GLN A 427 27.32 -5.15 -27.19
C GLN A 427 28.54 -4.37 -27.70
N ARG A 428 29.01 -3.36 -26.97
CA ARG A 428 30.19 -2.55 -27.33
C ARG A 428 31.50 -3.26 -27.10
N HIS A 429 31.56 -4.29 -26.26
CA HIS A 429 32.81 -4.92 -25.84
C HIS A 429 32.90 -6.41 -26.12
N ILE A 430 31.84 -7.04 -26.67
CA ILE A 430 31.79 -8.50 -26.86
C ILE A 430 32.94 -9.00 -27.74
N ASP A 431 33.29 -8.26 -28.79
CA ASP A 431 34.40 -8.63 -29.68
C ASP A 431 35.74 -8.67 -28.91
N LYS A 432 36.01 -7.65 -28.09
CA LYS A 432 37.21 -7.57 -27.25
C LYS A 432 37.27 -8.68 -26.22
N ILE A 433 36.10 -9.02 -25.61
CA ILE A 433 36.00 -10.11 -24.64
C ILE A 433 36.28 -11.45 -25.34
N MET A 434 35.73 -11.69 -26.55
CA MET A 434 35.97 -12.89 -27.31
C MET A 434 37.42 -13.04 -27.75
N TYR A 435 38.04 -11.96 -28.27
CA TYR A 435 39.47 -11.99 -28.60
C TYR A 435 40.33 -12.20 -27.35
N GLY A 436 40.01 -11.55 -26.23
CA GLY A 436 40.70 -11.75 -24.96
C GLY A 436 40.59 -13.20 -24.45
N ALA A 437 39.42 -13.79 -24.52
CA ALA A 437 39.21 -15.18 -24.14
C ALA A 437 39.95 -16.18 -25.04
N ALA A 438 39.96 -15.94 -26.37
CA ALA A 438 40.70 -16.74 -27.31
C ALA A 438 42.22 -16.63 -27.05
N ALA A 439 42.73 -15.42 -26.83
CA ALA A 439 44.13 -15.18 -26.50
C ALA A 439 44.55 -15.86 -25.18
N LEU A 440 43.67 -15.78 -24.15
CA LEU A 440 43.89 -16.46 -22.87
C LEU A 440 43.89 -17.99 -23.05
N PHE A 441 43.00 -18.55 -23.86
CA PHE A 441 42.97 -19.97 -24.15
C PHE A 441 44.27 -20.44 -24.81
N VAL A 442 44.73 -19.71 -25.84
CA VAL A 442 46.01 -19.98 -26.52
C VAL A 442 47.17 -19.88 -25.53
N LEU A 443 47.21 -18.82 -24.71
CA LEU A 443 48.25 -18.63 -23.68
C LEU A 443 48.30 -19.81 -22.70
N LEU A 444 47.13 -20.24 -22.18
CA LEU A 444 47.08 -21.39 -21.27
C LEU A 444 47.50 -22.69 -21.95
N ALA A 445 47.16 -22.89 -23.23
CA ALA A 445 47.62 -24.05 -24.01
C ALA A 445 49.14 -24.06 -24.18
N VAL A 446 49.72 -22.91 -24.53
CA VAL A 446 51.16 -22.73 -24.63
C VAL A 446 51.86 -22.97 -23.28
N LEU A 447 51.35 -22.36 -22.21
CA LEU A 447 51.90 -22.54 -20.85
C LEU A 447 51.83 -24.01 -20.41
N ARG A 448 50.75 -24.72 -20.69
CA ARG A 448 50.64 -26.16 -20.41
C ARG A 448 51.66 -26.99 -21.21
N ARG A 449 51.90 -26.64 -22.51
CA ARG A 449 52.89 -27.31 -23.35
C ARG A 449 54.33 -27.05 -22.86
N LEU A 450 54.63 -25.81 -22.47
CA LEU A 450 55.92 -25.42 -21.89
C LEU A 450 56.15 -26.11 -20.52
N ASP A 451 55.09 -26.20 -19.70
CA ASP A 451 55.19 -26.90 -18.41
C ASP A 451 55.50 -28.40 -18.59
N ARG A 452 54.87 -29.07 -19.58
CA ARG A 452 55.19 -30.45 -19.90
C ARG A 452 56.62 -30.65 -20.34
N ARG A 453 57.22 -29.64 -21.01
CA ARG A 453 58.59 -29.76 -21.58
C ARG A 453 59.67 -29.25 -20.61
N TYR A 454 59.38 -28.23 -19.86
CA TYR A 454 60.35 -27.55 -19.00
C TYR A 454 60.01 -27.55 -17.52
N GLY A 455 58.88 -28.06 -17.11
CA GLY A 455 58.46 -28.15 -15.69
C GLY A 455 58.29 -26.78 -15.02
N ILE A 456 57.85 -25.77 -15.76
CA ILE A 456 57.80 -24.37 -15.30
C ILE A 456 56.98 -24.21 -14.01
N TYR A 457 55.89 -25.01 -13.84
CA TYR A 457 55.08 -25.01 -12.61
C TYR A 457 55.67 -25.87 -11.51
N GLY A 458 56.87 -26.45 -11.66
CA GLY A 458 57.52 -27.26 -10.66
C GLY A 458 57.68 -26.57 -9.28
N PRO A 459 58.19 -25.32 -9.22
CA PRO A 459 58.28 -24.57 -7.97
C PRO A 459 56.92 -24.29 -7.34
N LEU A 460 55.89 -23.96 -8.15
CA LEU A 460 54.55 -23.68 -7.69
C LEU A 460 53.87 -24.95 -7.12
N ARG A 461 54.05 -26.11 -7.79
CA ARG A 461 53.57 -27.38 -7.31
C ARG A 461 54.23 -27.80 -5.99
N ARG A 462 55.53 -27.54 -5.86
CA ARG A 462 56.27 -27.78 -4.60
C ARG A 462 55.80 -26.84 -3.48
N ALA A 463 55.61 -25.57 -3.75
CA ALA A 463 55.05 -24.62 -2.77
C ALA A 463 53.63 -25.03 -2.34
N ARG A 464 52.75 -25.35 -3.31
CA ARG A 464 51.39 -25.84 -3.02
C ARG A 464 51.40 -27.12 -2.19
N ALA A 465 52.28 -28.08 -2.50
CA ALA A 465 52.42 -29.31 -1.75
C ALA A 465 52.89 -29.05 -0.30
N ARG A 466 53.84 -28.10 -0.12
CA ARG A 466 54.30 -27.69 1.22
C ARG A 466 53.20 -27.05 2.04
N ILE A 467 52.40 -26.17 1.44
CA ILE A 467 51.27 -25.52 2.11
C ILE A 467 50.21 -26.55 2.44
N ALA A 468 49.88 -27.46 1.52
CA ALA A 468 48.88 -28.52 1.74
C ALA A 468 49.34 -29.58 2.77
N ALA A 469 50.66 -29.67 3.03
CA ALA A 469 51.20 -30.56 4.04
C ALA A 469 51.08 -30.01 5.48
N VAL A 470 50.81 -28.71 5.63
CA VAL A 470 50.56 -28.11 6.97
C VAL A 470 49.31 -28.75 7.57
N PRO A 471 49.38 -29.33 8.79
CA PRO A 471 48.24 -30.08 9.36
C PRO A 471 46.92 -29.33 9.32
N LEU A 472 46.91 -28.07 9.76
CA LEU A 472 45.70 -27.21 9.77
C LEU A 472 45.13 -26.99 8.35
N VAL A 473 45.99 -26.76 7.35
CA VAL A 473 45.56 -26.57 5.95
C VAL A 473 44.99 -27.88 5.40
N LYS A 474 45.57 -29.01 5.74
CA LYS A 474 45.08 -30.34 5.35
C LYS A 474 43.70 -30.63 5.94
N GLU A 475 43.45 -30.26 7.19
CA GLU A 475 42.14 -30.38 7.85
C GLU A 475 41.10 -29.47 7.17
N LEU A 476 41.44 -28.20 6.89
CA LEU A 476 40.56 -27.26 6.20
C LEU A 476 40.25 -27.69 4.75
N LEU A 477 41.26 -28.22 4.03
CA LEU A 477 41.06 -28.73 2.68
C LEU A 477 40.21 -30.02 2.66
N PHE A 478 40.17 -30.75 3.75
CA PHE A 478 39.32 -31.93 3.88
C PHE A 478 37.83 -31.62 3.71
N MET A 479 37.41 -30.39 4.04
CA MET A 479 36.05 -29.94 3.77
C MET A 479 35.62 -30.12 2.31
N PHE A 480 36.53 -29.94 1.33
CA PHE A 480 36.21 -30.19 -0.06
C PHE A 480 35.97 -31.67 -0.40
N HIS A 481 36.37 -32.60 0.48
CA HIS A 481 36.08 -34.02 0.33
C HIS A 481 34.60 -34.32 0.54
N PHE A 482 33.92 -33.57 1.45
CA PHE A 482 32.48 -33.66 1.64
C PHE A 482 31.67 -33.31 0.37
N LEU A 483 32.18 -32.40 -0.46
CA LEU A 483 31.52 -32.04 -1.72
C LEU A 483 31.64 -33.12 -2.81
N LYS A 484 32.68 -33.97 -2.72
CA LYS A 484 32.95 -35.00 -3.73
C LYS A 484 32.42 -36.37 -3.32
N ALA A 485 32.60 -36.75 -2.07
CA ALA A 485 32.23 -38.04 -1.54
C ALA A 485 31.73 -37.86 -0.08
N PRO A 486 30.48 -37.43 0.13
CA PRO A 486 30.00 -37.07 1.48
C PRO A 486 29.99 -38.25 2.45
N ILE A 487 29.61 -39.46 1.98
CA ILE A 487 29.54 -40.66 2.84
C ILE A 487 30.95 -41.08 3.32
N ASP A 488 31.91 -41.17 2.38
CA ASP A 488 33.29 -41.54 2.69
C ASP A 488 33.95 -40.47 3.60
N ALA A 489 33.63 -39.20 3.38
CA ALA A 489 34.15 -38.11 4.19
C ALA A 489 33.64 -38.17 5.64
N VAL A 490 32.36 -38.52 5.86
CA VAL A 490 31.81 -38.75 7.23
C VAL A 490 32.49 -39.95 7.88
N GLN A 491 32.68 -41.05 7.16
CA GLN A 491 33.35 -42.25 7.70
C GLN A 491 34.82 -41.95 8.01
N GLU A 492 35.58 -41.28 7.13
CA GLU A 492 36.96 -40.87 7.40
C GLU A 492 37.07 -39.90 8.58
N LEU A 493 36.08 -39.02 8.78
CA LEU A 493 36.04 -38.12 9.92
C LEU A 493 35.92 -38.88 11.24
N LYS A 494 35.05 -39.90 11.26
CA LYS A 494 34.78 -40.76 12.41
C LYS A 494 35.99 -41.65 12.76
N GLU A 495 36.52 -42.36 11.78
CA GLU A 495 37.60 -43.33 11.97
C GLU A 495 38.97 -42.69 12.20
N ASN A 496 39.31 -41.65 11.45
CA ASN A 496 40.65 -41.09 11.39
C ASN A 496 40.85 -39.77 12.12
N ARG A 497 39.84 -39.25 12.84
CA ARG A 497 39.87 -37.94 13.55
C ARG A 497 40.50 -36.84 12.71
N ARG A 498 40.13 -36.72 11.43
CA ARG A 498 40.75 -35.82 10.46
C ARG A 498 40.37 -34.36 10.63
N ALA A 499 39.59 -33.99 11.64
CA ALA A 499 39.28 -32.63 12.03
C ALA A 499 39.53 -32.40 13.50
N THR A 500 39.99 -31.24 13.84
CA THR A 500 40.18 -30.77 15.20
C THR A 500 39.17 -29.68 15.56
N VAL A 501 38.94 -29.44 16.86
CA VAL A 501 38.14 -28.31 17.34
C VAL A 501 38.65 -26.97 16.73
N ARG A 502 39.97 -26.85 16.55
CA ARG A 502 40.58 -25.65 15.97
C ARG A 502 40.14 -25.43 14.51
N SER A 503 40.19 -26.47 13.69
CA SER A 503 39.74 -26.37 12.29
C SER A 503 38.23 -26.10 12.18
N ALA A 504 37.42 -26.73 13.04
CA ALA A 504 35.99 -26.47 13.11
C ALA A 504 35.66 -25.01 13.52
N THR A 505 36.35 -24.50 14.55
CA THR A 505 36.20 -23.10 14.99
C THR A 505 36.57 -22.11 13.89
N ILE A 506 37.68 -22.34 13.18
CA ILE A 506 38.10 -21.49 12.04
C ILE A 506 37.04 -21.51 10.96
N LEU A 507 36.44 -22.66 10.62
CA LEU A 507 35.37 -22.75 9.63
C LEU A 507 34.12 -21.99 10.06
N VAL A 508 33.70 -22.09 11.31
CA VAL A 508 32.55 -21.36 11.84
C VAL A 508 32.81 -19.85 11.79
N VAL A 509 33.98 -19.39 12.26
CA VAL A 509 34.36 -17.97 12.19
C VAL A 509 34.41 -17.50 10.74
N TRP A 510 34.95 -18.30 9.84
CA TRP A 510 35.00 -17.97 8.40
C TRP A 510 33.60 -17.90 7.78
N LEU A 511 32.68 -18.81 8.11
CA LEU A 511 31.28 -18.76 7.66
C LEU A 511 30.56 -17.51 8.16
N LEU A 512 30.76 -17.14 9.42
CA LEU A 512 30.18 -15.92 9.99
C LEU A 512 30.77 -14.67 9.31
N ALA A 513 32.09 -14.64 9.11
CA ALA A 513 32.74 -13.56 8.37
C ALA A 513 32.27 -13.49 6.92
N LEU A 514 32.12 -14.63 6.25
CA LEU A 514 31.60 -14.70 4.87
C LEU A 514 30.15 -14.19 4.81
N GLN A 515 29.33 -14.52 5.79
CA GLN A 515 27.95 -14.02 5.89
C GLN A 515 27.93 -12.48 5.94
N VAL A 516 28.77 -11.89 6.79
CA VAL A 516 28.91 -10.43 6.88
C VAL A 516 29.40 -9.85 5.54
N ILE A 517 30.49 -10.40 4.99
CA ILE A 517 31.04 -9.95 3.70
C ILE A 517 29.97 -10.02 2.61
N LEU A 518 29.25 -11.13 2.49
CA LEU A 518 28.19 -11.30 1.49
C LEU A 518 27.05 -10.33 1.71
N ALA A 519 26.67 -10.03 2.96
CA ALA A 519 25.62 -9.07 3.27
C ALA A 519 25.95 -7.66 2.71
N TYR A 520 27.20 -7.22 2.85
CA TYR A 520 27.64 -5.91 2.34
C TYR A 520 28.08 -5.94 0.86
N ALA A 521 28.62 -7.07 0.37
CA ALA A 521 29.08 -7.20 -1.00
C ALA A 521 27.96 -7.43 -2.02
N LYS A 522 26.78 -7.88 -1.58
CA LYS A 522 25.62 -8.06 -2.46
C LYS A 522 25.24 -6.72 -3.11
N GLY A 523 25.01 -6.72 -4.42
CA GLY A 523 24.45 -5.57 -5.12
C GLY A 523 23.01 -5.28 -4.68
N TYR A 524 22.53 -4.08 -4.97
CA TYR A 524 21.20 -3.59 -4.56
C TYR A 524 20.04 -4.60 -4.80
N LEU A 525 20.04 -5.27 -5.95
CA LEU A 525 19.01 -6.26 -6.32
C LEU A 525 18.94 -7.47 -5.38
N PHE A 526 20.04 -7.84 -4.75
CA PHE A 526 20.16 -9.05 -3.92
C PHE A 526 20.21 -8.75 -2.42
N ARG A 527 20.11 -7.48 -2.03
CA ARG A 527 20.07 -7.06 -0.63
C ARG A 527 18.65 -7.15 -0.11
N SER A 528 18.51 -7.68 1.11
CA SER A 528 17.24 -7.70 1.85
C SER A 528 17.09 -6.52 2.82
N PHE A 529 18.14 -5.71 2.99
CA PHE A 529 18.18 -4.57 3.92
C PHE A 529 19.14 -3.48 3.40
N ASP A 530 19.00 -2.23 3.91
CA ASP A 530 19.97 -1.18 3.64
C ASP A 530 21.25 -1.39 4.48
N PRO A 531 22.46 -1.41 3.87
CA PRO A 531 23.71 -1.55 4.61
C PRO A 531 23.97 -0.44 5.62
N ASN A 532 23.39 0.74 5.42
CA ASN A 532 23.58 1.89 6.32
C ASN A 532 22.73 1.79 7.58
N SER A 533 21.63 1.04 7.54
CA SER A 533 20.72 0.78 8.67
C SER A 533 20.91 -0.60 9.29
N ALA A 534 21.83 -1.41 8.75
CA ALA A 534 21.99 -2.79 9.19
C ALA A 534 22.71 -2.94 10.54
N ASP A 535 22.02 -3.52 11.49
CA ASP A 535 22.60 -3.94 12.75
C ASP A 535 23.37 -5.25 12.59
N LEU A 536 24.67 -5.25 12.95
CA LEU A 536 25.51 -6.45 12.92
C LEU A 536 25.03 -7.58 13.85
N PRO A 537 24.56 -7.31 15.09
CA PRO A 537 24.12 -8.37 15.99
C PRO A 537 23.01 -9.25 15.45
N PRO A 538 21.89 -8.75 14.90
CA PRO A 538 20.86 -9.58 14.29
C PRO A 538 21.38 -10.42 13.11
N LEU A 539 22.26 -9.85 12.30
CA LEU A 539 22.85 -10.53 11.14
C LEU A 539 23.69 -11.73 11.57
N LEU A 540 24.53 -11.57 12.60
CA LEU A 540 25.36 -12.63 13.14
C LEU A 540 24.52 -13.68 13.89
N LEU A 541 23.54 -13.25 14.68
CA LEU A 541 22.63 -14.16 15.39
C LEU A 541 21.78 -14.99 14.41
N GLY A 542 21.33 -14.40 13.32
CA GLY A 542 20.59 -15.10 12.27
C GLY A 542 21.37 -16.27 11.65
N ALA A 543 22.70 -16.23 11.64
CA ALA A 543 23.56 -17.33 11.19
C ALA A 543 24.00 -18.24 12.36
N ALA A 544 24.35 -17.66 13.49
CA ALA A 544 24.90 -18.41 14.63
C ALA A 544 23.85 -19.30 15.34
N VAL A 545 22.61 -18.80 15.48
CA VAL A 545 21.54 -19.56 16.17
C VAL A 545 21.17 -20.85 15.43
N PRO A 546 20.92 -20.88 14.11
CA PRO A 546 20.68 -22.12 13.38
C PRO A 546 21.86 -23.10 13.45
N LEU A 547 23.09 -22.59 13.38
CA LEU A 547 24.29 -23.46 13.53
C LEU A 547 24.38 -24.06 14.93
N ALA A 548 24.18 -23.26 15.96
CA ALA A 548 24.15 -23.75 17.34
C ALA A 548 23.02 -24.77 17.54
N PHE A 549 21.83 -24.49 17.00
CA PHE A 549 20.70 -25.43 17.06
C PHE A 549 21.03 -26.76 16.39
N LEU A 550 21.62 -26.75 15.19
CA LEU A 550 22.04 -27.97 14.49
C LEU A 550 23.04 -28.77 15.28
N VAL A 551 24.03 -28.13 15.96
CA VAL A 551 24.99 -28.81 16.81
C VAL A 551 24.30 -29.47 18.01
N VAL A 552 23.41 -28.73 18.69
CA VAL A 552 22.65 -29.24 19.84
C VAL A 552 21.75 -30.39 19.43
N MET A 553 21.02 -30.27 18.35
CA MET A 553 20.11 -31.32 17.84
C MET A 553 20.89 -32.57 17.43
N ASN A 554 22.03 -32.40 16.73
CA ASN A 554 22.88 -33.52 16.36
C ASN A 554 23.42 -34.24 17.62
N TYR A 555 23.83 -33.48 18.63
CA TYR A 555 24.27 -34.05 19.93
C TYR A 555 23.14 -34.83 20.62
N MET A 556 21.92 -34.26 20.67
CA MET A 556 20.75 -34.90 21.27
C MET A 556 20.37 -36.19 20.54
N VAL A 557 20.29 -36.15 19.21
CA VAL A 557 19.97 -37.34 18.38
C VAL A 557 21.03 -38.41 18.56
N SER A 558 22.30 -38.04 18.54
CA SER A 558 23.43 -38.94 18.75
C SER A 558 23.39 -39.61 20.13
N THR A 559 23.04 -38.86 21.18
CA THR A 559 22.92 -39.37 22.55
C THR A 559 21.71 -40.31 22.69
N ILE A 560 20.57 -40.01 22.06
CA ILE A 560 19.35 -40.85 22.12
C ILE A 560 19.51 -42.13 21.31
N SER A 561 20.24 -42.10 20.21
CA SER A 561 20.41 -43.24 19.30
C SER A 561 21.63 -44.12 19.65
N ASP A 562 22.24 -43.98 20.84
CA ASP A 562 23.51 -44.62 21.24
C ASP A 562 24.65 -44.44 20.21
N GLY A 563 24.53 -43.40 19.40
CA GLY A 563 25.56 -43.02 18.44
C GLY A 563 26.68 -42.25 19.14
N GLU A 564 27.91 -42.56 18.82
CA GLU A 564 29.05 -41.71 19.20
C GLU A 564 28.91 -40.36 18.46
N GLY A 565 28.71 -39.28 19.22
CA GLY A 565 28.52 -37.91 18.73
C GLY A 565 29.77 -37.32 18.10
#